data_d1bd4e954b01093c8127cad5874d785d
#
_entry.id   d1bd4e954b01093c8127cad5874d785d
#
_cell.length_a   1.000
_cell.length_b   1.000
_cell.length_c   1.000
_cell.angle_alpha   90.00
_cell.angle_beta   90.00
_cell.angle_gamma   90.00
#
_symmetry.space_group_name_H-M   'P 1'
#
loop_
_entity.id
_entity.type
_entity.pdbx_description
1 polymer ?
#
loop_
_entity_poly.entity_id
_entity_poly.type
_entity_poly.pdbx_seq_one_letter_code
_entity_poly.pdbx_strand_id
1 'polypeptide(L)'
;MKGKSGAEISELLSKLIRTSGTLILPNDIQHLKRGGRLTPLAAAAASLLKIKPVLIIDPSTQGKIDVLEKVRTEKKAAAHAVDTISKKLAGREGYVYVIHSDCLEKAEDIRRQLLEEKQPT
;
A
#
# COMPACT_ATOMS: atom_id res chain seq x y z
N MET A 1 20.99 9.25 -6.88
CA MET A 1 21.15 10.67 -6.45
C MET A 1 22.61 11.17 -6.44
N LYS A 2 23.46 10.52 -7.21
CA LYS A 2 24.86 10.95 -7.33
C LYS A 2 24.93 12.39 -7.86
N GLY A 3 25.81 13.20 -7.28
CA GLY A 3 26.09 14.56 -7.74
C GLY A 3 25.06 15.62 -7.34
N LYS A 4 24.07 15.27 -6.53
CA LYS A 4 23.06 16.23 -6.08
C LYS A 4 23.43 16.82 -4.73
N SER A 5 23.16 18.13 -4.55
CA SER A 5 23.33 18.80 -3.27
C SER A 5 22.27 18.36 -2.27
N GLY A 6 22.48 18.65 -0.98
CA GLY A 6 21.49 18.38 0.06
C GLY A 6 20.15 19.05 -0.20
N ALA A 7 20.15 20.27 -0.70
CA ALA A 7 18.93 21.02 -1.04
C ALA A 7 18.18 20.35 -2.21
N GLU A 8 18.89 19.92 -3.25
CA GLU A 8 18.29 19.21 -4.39
C GLU A 8 17.68 17.87 -3.97
N ILE A 9 18.38 17.13 -3.12
CA ILE A 9 17.89 15.85 -2.58
C ILE A 9 16.63 16.08 -1.74
N SER A 10 16.62 17.09 -0.88
CA SER A 10 15.46 17.43 -0.06
C SER A 10 14.24 17.77 -0.90
N GLU A 11 14.42 18.56 -1.96
CA GLU A 11 13.34 18.90 -2.89
C GLU A 11 12.81 17.67 -3.62
N LEU A 12 13.70 16.80 -4.11
CA LEU A 12 13.33 15.56 -4.77
C LEU A 12 12.55 14.64 -3.84
N LEU A 13 13.00 14.47 -2.59
CA LEU A 13 12.32 13.66 -1.59
C LEU A 13 10.93 14.21 -1.27
N SER A 14 10.78 15.53 -1.15
CA SER A 14 9.49 16.17 -0.93
C SER A 14 8.51 15.86 -2.05
N LYS A 15 8.98 15.90 -3.30
CA LYS A 15 8.18 15.57 -4.46
C LYS A 15 7.78 14.09 -4.45
N LEU A 16 8.71 13.18 -4.14
CA LEU A 16 8.45 11.74 -4.06
C LEU A 16 7.42 11.42 -2.97
N ILE A 17 7.52 12.08 -1.82
CA ILE A 17 6.55 11.90 -0.74
C ILE A 17 5.14 12.25 -1.21
N ARG A 18 4.97 13.35 -1.92
CA ARG A 18 3.66 13.78 -2.42
C ARG A 18 3.07 12.82 -3.46
N THR A 19 3.91 12.05 -4.14
CA THR A 19 3.49 11.14 -5.22
C THR A 19 3.58 9.68 -4.83
N SER A 20 3.90 9.37 -3.56
CA SER A 20 4.06 8.02 -3.07
C SER A 20 2.87 7.60 -2.21
N GLY A 21 2.63 6.30 -2.17
CA GLY A 21 1.66 5.70 -1.28
C GLY A 21 2.04 4.26 -0.98
N THR A 22 1.53 3.75 0.11
CA THR A 22 1.76 2.36 0.54
C THR A 22 0.42 1.70 0.82
N LEU A 23 0.20 0.54 0.23
CA LEU A 23 -0.92 -0.32 0.59
C LEU A 23 -0.40 -1.43 1.50
N ILE A 24 -1.17 -1.76 2.52
CA ILE A 24 -0.80 -2.77 3.50
C ILE A 24 -1.90 -3.82 3.56
N LEU A 25 -1.52 -5.08 3.40
CA LEU A 25 -2.41 -6.23 3.51
C LEU A 25 -1.98 -7.05 4.73
N PRO A 26 -2.46 -6.72 5.93
CA PRO A 26 -2.01 -7.40 7.14
C PRO A 26 -2.66 -8.77 7.30
N ASN A 27 -1.89 -9.73 7.81
CA ASN A 27 -2.46 -11.00 8.29
C ASN A 27 -3.18 -10.79 9.61
N ASP A 28 -2.59 -10.00 10.49
CA ASP A 28 -3.13 -9.71 11.81
C ASP A 28 -3.09 -8.20 12.07
N ILE A 29 -4.26 -7.59 11.90
CA ILE A 29 -4.40 -6.15 12.11
C ILE A 29 -4.27 -5.74 13.59
N GLN A 30 -4.38 -6.68 14.53
CA GLN A 30 -4.28 -6.38 15.96
C GLN A 30 -2.90 -5.82 16.34
N HIS A 31 -1.84 -6.29 15.68
CA HIS A 31 -0.50 -5.74 15.88
C HIS A 31 -0.42 -4.27 15.50
N LEU A 32 -1.04 -3.89 14.39
CA LEU A 32 -1.08 -2.51 13.94
C LEU A 32 -1.91 -1.64 14.88
N LYS A 33 -3.03 -2.18 15.39
CA LYS A 33 -3.88 -1.49 16.35
C LYS A 33 -3.11 -1.12 17.62
N ARG A 34 -2.30 -2.05 18.13
CA ARG A 34 -1.48 -1.82 19.33
C ARG A 34 -0.44 -0.72 19.12
N GLY A 35 0.02 -0.52 17.90
CA GLY A 35 0.99 0.51 17.57
C GLY A 35 0.45 1.94 17.65
N GLY A 36 -0.87 2.12 17.74
CA GLY A 36 -1.49 3.43 17.90
C GLY A 36 -1.45 4.34 16.68
N ARG A 37 -1.08 3.82 15.51
CA ARG A 37 -0.97 4.61 14.28
C ARG A 37 -2.15 4.47 13.34
N LEU A 38 -3.16 3.69 13.73
CA LEU A 38 -4.37 3.55 12.96
C LEU A 38 -5.28 4.76 13.16
N THR A 39 -5.99 5.16 12.11
CA THR A 39 -7.10 6.11 12.24
C THR A 39 -8.22 5.47 13.08
N PRO A 40 -9.14 6.25 13.65
CA PRO A 40 -10.30 5.68 14.34
C PRO A 40 -11.11 4.73 13.47
N LEU A 41 -11.26 5.03 12.20
CA LEU A 41 -11.97 4.17 11.26
C LEU A 41 -11.25 2.83 11.06
N ALA A 42 -9.92 2.87 10.89
CA ALA A 42 -9.11 1.66 10.75
C ALA A 42 -9.12 0.82 12.04
N ALA A 43 -9.07 1.47 13.20
CA ALA A 43 -9.17 0.80 14.49
C ALA A 43 -10.52 0.11 14.68
N ALA A 44 -11.60 0.74 14.24
CA ALA A 44 -12.94 0.15 14.25
C ALA A 44 -13.01 -1.07 13.33
N ALA A 45 -12.44 -0.98 12.13
CA ALA A 45 -12.36 -2.11 11.20
C ALA A 45 -11.58 -3.28 11.79
N ALA A 46 -10.53 -3.00 12.56
CA ALA A 46 -9.73 -4.02 13.23
C ALA A 46 -10.52 -4.84 14.24
N SER A 47 -11.61 -4.29 14.76
CA SER A 47 -12.48 -4.96 15.73
C SER A 47 -13.49 -5.89 15.08
N LEU A 48 -13.61 -5.88 13.76
CA LEU A 48 -14.53 -6.74 13.03
C LEU A 48 -13.88 -8.09 12.74
N LEU A 49 -14.57 -9.16 13.11
CA LEU A 49 -14.12 -10.52 12.83
C LEU A 49 -14.29 -10.83 11.34
N LYS A 50 -13.36 -11.64 10.80
CA LYS A 50 -13.42 -12.14 9.42
C LYS A 50 -13.30 -11.05 8.33
N ILE A 51 -12.77 -9.90 8.68
CA ILE A 51 -12.47 -8.85 7.72
C ILE A 51 -10.98 -8.88 7.41
N LYS A 52 -10.64 -8.78 6.12
CA LYS A 52 -9.28 -8.64 5.62
C LYS A 52 -9.16 -7.25 5.00
N PRO A 53 -8.84 -6.21 5.79
CA PRO A 53 -8.82 -4.86 5.24
C PRO A 53 -7.61 -4.63 4.35
N VAL A 54 -7.79 -3.78 3.34
CA VAL A 54 -6.68 -3.17 2.62
C VAL A 54 -6.46 -1.80 3.26
N LEU A 55 -5.28 -1.58 3.79
CA LEU A 55 -4.92 -0.34 4.47
C LEU A 55 -4.06 0.53 3.56
N ILE A 56 -4.05 1.81 3.84
CA ILE A 56 -3.32 2.79 3.03
C ILE A 56 -2.61 3.81 3.91
N ILE A 57 -1.39 4.18 3.48
CA ILE A 57 -0.69 5.36 3.94
C ILE A 57 -0.34 6.17 2.71
N ASP A 58 -0.81 7.39 2.62
CA ASP A 58 -0.48 8.32 1.54
C ASP A 58 -0.51 9.75 2.07
N PRO A 59 -0.27 10.77 1.24
CA PRO A 59 -0.30 12.16 1.73
C PRO A 59 -1.63 12.56 2.37
N SER A 60 -2.75 11.95 1.97
CA SER A 60 -4.07 12.29 2.54
C SER A 60 -4.26 11.76 3.96
N THR A 61 -3.51 10.74 4.37
CA THR A 61 -3.66 10.14 5.70
C THR A 61 -2.79 10.81 6.77
N GLN A 62 -1.97 11.77 6.39
CA GLN A 62 -1.11 12.53 7.31
C GLN A 62 -0.22 11.62 8.19
N GLY A 63 0.35 10.57 7.59
CA GLY A 63 1.24 9.65 8.30
C GLY A 63 0.54 8.58 9.12
N LYS A 64 -0.78 8.56 9.13
CA LYS A 64 -1.55 7.51 9.80
C LYS A 64 -1.96 6.42 8.82
N ILE A 65 -2.29 5.27 9.35
CA ILE A 65 -2.76 4.12 8.59
C ILE A 65 -4.28 4.16 8.55
N ASP A 66 -4.85 4.28 7.36
CA ASP A 66 -6.29 4.33 7.17
C ASP A 66 -6.81 3.13 6.38
N VAL A 67 -8.11 2.95 6.34
CA VAL A 67 -8.76 1.88 5.57
C VAL A 67 -9.02 2.36 4.15
N LEU A 68 -8.53 1.59 3.18
CA LEU A 68 -8.88 1.79 1.78
C LEU A 68 -10.13 0.98 1.41
N GLU A 69 -10.15 -0.29 1.85
CA GLU A 69 -11.26 -1.18 1.53
C GLU A 69 -11.39 -2.27 2.59
N LYS A 70 -12.60 -2.75 2.80
CA LYS A 70 -12.92 -3.87 3.69
C LYS A 70 -13.39 -5.04 2.86
N VAL A 71 -12.61 -6.11 2.83
CA VAL A 71 -12.96 -7.34 2.12
C VAL A 71 -12.89 -8.53 3.07
N ARG A 72 -13.38 -9.67 2.64
CA ARG A 72 -13.50 -10.85 3.51
C ARG A 72 -12.45 -11.91 3.26
N THR A 73 -11.70 -11.82 2.17
CA THR A 73 -10.69 -12.83 1.83
C THR A 73 -9.38 -12.17 1.45
N GLU A 74 -8.29 -12.89 1.66
CA GLU A 74 -6.96 -12.43 1.24
C GLU A 74 -6.88 -12.27 -0.28
N LYS A 75 -7.56 -13.13 -1.02
CA LYS A 75 -7.60 -13.06 -2.48
C LYS A 75 -8.25 -11.76 -2.95
N LYS A 76 -9.37 -11.37 -2.34
CA LYS A 76 -10.04 -10.10 -2.66
C LYS A 76 -9.21 -8.91 -2.25
N ALA A 77 -8.51 -8.98 -1.12
CA ALA A 77 -7.62 -7.91 -0.67
C ALA A 77 -6.48 -7.71 -1.67
N ALA A 78 -5.84 -8.78 -2.11
CA ALA A 78 -4.78 -8.72 -3.11
C ALA A 78 -5.29 -8.16 -4.44
N ALA A 79 -6.44 -8.61 -4.92
CA ALA A 79 -7.04 -8.12 -6.15
C ALA A 79 -7.37 -6.64 -6.07
N HIS A 80 -7.89 -6.16 -4.94
CA HIS A 80 -8.19 -4.75 -4.75
C HIS A 80 -6.92 -3.90 -4.74
N ALA A 81 -5.87 -4.38 -4.08
CA ALA A 81 -4.58 -3.69 -4.05
C ALA A 81 -3.98 -3.58 -5.45
N VAL A 82 -3.98 -4.66 -6.22
CA VAL A 82 -3.48 -4.68 -7.60
C VAL A 82 -4.27 -3.71 -8.47
N ASP A 83 -5.58 -3.73 -8.39
CA ASP A 83 -6.45 -2.82 -9.15
C ASP A 83 -6.19 -1.36 -8.80
N THR A 84 -6.06 -1.05 -7.52
CA THR A 84 -5.78 0.32 -7.05
C THR A 84 -4.44 0.82 -7.58
N ILE A 85 -3.39 0.01 -7.49
CA ILE A 85 -2.06 0.37 -7.96
C ILE A 85 -2.07 0.55 -9.48
N SER A 86 -2.69 -0.37 -10.20
CA SER A 86 -2.76 -0.32 -11.66
C SER A 86 -3.47 0.94 -12.15
N LYS A 87 -4.55 1.33 -11.50
CA LYS A 87 -5.27 2.56 -11.83
C LYS A 87 -4.43 3.81 -11.54
N LYS A 88 -3.71 3.82 -10.43
CA LYS A 88 -2.85 4.95 -10.07
C LYS A 88 -1.68 5.12 -11.03
N LEU A 89 -1.18 4.04 -11.59
CA LEU A 89 -0.05 4.05 -12.54
C LEU A 89 -0.50 4.19 -13.99
N ALA A 90 -1.78 4.15 -14.29
CA ALA A 90 -2.28 4.24 -15.65
C ALA A 90 -1.80 5.53 -16.33
N GLY A 91 -1.08 5.38 -17.44
CA GLY A 91 -0.52 6.51 -18.18
C GLY A 91 0.62 7.25 -17.48
N ARG A 92 1.19 6.69 -16.43
CA ARG A 92 2.29 7.30 -15.68
C ARG A 92 3.47 6.34 -15.56
N GLU A 93 4.67 6.91 -15.47
CA GLU A 93 5.84 6.16 -15.06
C GLU A 93 5.93 6.12 -13.54
N GLY A 94 6.34 4.98 -13.01
CA GLY A 94 6.48 4.83 -11.58
C GLY A 94 7.09 3.49 -11.21
N TYR A 95 7.42 3.37 -9.94
CA TYR A 95 7.99 2.14 -9.39
C TYR A 95 7.03 1.57 -8.36
N VAL A 96 6.90 0.25 -8.36
CA VAL A 96 6.14 -0.49 -7.35
C VAL A 96 7.08 -1.46 -6.66
N TYR A 97 7.11 -1.38 -5.35
CA TYR A 97 7.85 -2.32 -4.53
C TYR A 97 6.86 -3.22 -3.82
N VAL A 98 7.00 -4.53 -3.99
CA VAL A 98 6.22 -5.50 -3.24
C VAL A 98 7.10 -6.02 -2.12
N ILE A 99 6.73 -5.72 -0.89
CA ILE A 99 7.52 -6.04 0.31
C ILE A 99 6.70 -7.00 1.16
N HIS A 100 7.35 -7.98 1.77
CA HIS A 100 6.66 -8.93 2.63
C HIS A 100 7.41 -9.18 3.93
N SER A 101 6.68 -9.70 4.90
CA SER A 101 7.23 -10.23 6.14
C SER A 101 6.80 -11.69 6.24
N ASP A 102 7.72 -12.58 5.90
CA ASP A 102 7.53 -14.05 5.94
C ASP A 102 6.31 -14.56 5.17
N CYS A 103 6.03 -13.98 4.00
CA CYS A 103 4.93 -14.40 3.11
C CYS A 103 5.31 -14.26 1.63
N LEU A 104 6.43 -14.85 1.26
CA LEU A 104 7.00 -14.74 -0.09
C LEU A 104 6.01 -15.15 -1.19
N GLU A 105 5.29 -16.25 -1.01
CA GLU A 105 4.35 -16.74 -2.02
C GLU A 105 3.27 -15.71 -2.34
N LYS A 106 2.72 -15.06 -1.31
CA LYS A 106 1.71 -14.01 -1.48
C LYS A 106 2.31 -12.79 -2.19
N ALA A 107 3.54 -12.43 -1.85
CA ALA A 107 4.23 -11.31 -2.48
C ALA A 107 4.50 -11.58 -3.96
N GLU A 108 4.94 -12.77 -4.29
CA GLU A 108 5.19 -13.19 -5.68
C GLU A 108 3.90 -13.23 -6.49
N ASP A 109 2.81 -13.68 -5.91
CA ASP A 109 1.51 -13.70 -6.56
C ASP A 109 1.02 -12.27 -6.89
N ILE A 110 1.14 -11.36 -5.96
CA ILE A 110 0.79 -9.95 -6.18
C ILE A 110 1.68 -9.33 -7.26
N ARG A 111 2.98 -9.60 -7.20
CA ARG A 111 3.91 -9.12 -8.23
C ARG A 111 3.53 -9.62 -9.61
N ARG A 112 3.19 -10.88 -9.74
CA ARG A 112 2.74 -11.47 -11.00
C ARG A 112 1.47 -10.79 -11.50
N GLN A 113 0.48 -10.59 -10.65
CA GLN A 113 -0.77 -9.91 -11.01
C GLN A 113 -0.51 -8.48 -11.49
N LEU A 114 0.38 -7.74 -10.82
CA LEU A 114 0.74 -6.39 -11.23
C LEU A 114 1.39 -6.37 -12.62
N LEU A 115 2.24 -7.35 -12.93
CA LEU A 115 2.88 -7.45 -14.23
C LEU A 115 1.89 -7.78 -15.34
N GLU A 116 0.92 -8.65 -15.07
CA GLU A 116 -0.15 -9.01 -16.01
C GLU A 116 -1.05 -7.81 -16.32
N GLU A 117 -1.43 -7.04 -15.31
CA GLU A 117 -2.26 -5.84 -15.47
C GLU A 117 -1.56 -4.74 -16.29
N LYS A 118 -0.24 -4.67 -16.22
CA LYS A 118 0.54 -3.66 -16.93
C LYS A 118 0.85 -4.01 -18.39
N GLN A 119 0.64 -5.25 -18.80
CA GLN A 119 0.93 -5.63 -20.17
C GLN A 119 -0.13 -5.04 -21.11
N PRO A 120 0.29 -4.31 -22.15
CA PRO A 120 -0.66 -3.85 -23.14
C PRO A 120 -1.29 -5.05 -23.84
N THR A 121 -2.58 -5.08 -23.81
CA THR A 121 -3.35 -6.08 -24.55
C THR A 121 -3.30 -5.80 -26.04
#